data_db20865cd088c691d6ed73d7d9700535
#
_entry.id   db20865cd088c691d6ed73d7d9700535
#
_cell.length_a   1.000
_cell.length_b   1.000
_cell.length_c   1.000
_cell.angle_alpha   90.00
_cell.angle_beta   90.00
_cell.angle_gamma   90.00
#
_symmetry.space_group_name_H-M   'P 1'
#
loop_
_entity.id
_entity.type
_entity.pdbx_description
1 polymer ?
#
loop_
_entity_poly.entity_id
_entity_poly.type
_entity_poly.pdbx_seq_one_letter_code
_entity_poly.pdbx_strand_id
1 'polypeptide(L)'
;MRRIEWDKESGGVLLTPKVTKDTLGISPRPVWFEELDLLGLDKLGYTYPRVEAPLMWAINKQYFYRGELMFEAKGANIYDAPSLIFQKGKESAVLEPVDMDLMLHRNKDEMFLIENEAIEFIRDTYTAYAGVNRAHDTIKANQGIDYEALAERAEKRTKQKMAVVKEDCDSFDVVPLDA
;
A
#
# COMPACT_ATOMS: atom_id res chain seq x y z
N MET A 1 7.69 -15.15 0.97
CA MET A 1 7.67 -13.77 0.47
C MET A 1 7.78 -13.79 -1.03
N ARG A 2 6.81 -13.22 -1.75
CA ARG A 2 6.83 -13.14 -3.21
C ARG A 2 7.88 -12.15 -3.67
N ARG A 3 8.45 -12.39 -4.84
CA ARG A 3 9.43 -11.54 -5.51
C ARG A 3 8.80 -10.91 -6.73
N ILE A 4 9.43 -9.91 -7.27
CA ILE A 4 8.96 -9.16 -8.43
C ILE A 4 10.01 -9.22 -9.52
N GLU A 5 9.57 -9.46 -10.75
CA GLU A 5 10.38 -9.41 -11.97
C GLU A 5 9.70 -8.53 -13.00
N TRP A 6 10.45 -8.06 -14.01
CA TRP A 6 9.85 -7.34 -15.11
C TRP A 6 9.09 -8.28 -16.04
N ASP A 7 7.88 -7.92 -16.40
CA ASP A 7 7.12 -8.56 -17.45
C ASP A 7 7.16 -7.72 -18.73
N LYS A 8 8.04 -8.08 -19.65
CA LYS A 8 8.21 -7.35 -20.91
C LYS A 8 7.00 -7.43 -21.84
N GLU A 9 6.20 -8.48 -21.69
CA GLU A 9 5.05 -8.75 -22.56
C GLU A 9 3.89 -7.82 -22.23
N SER A 10 3.48 -7.74 -20.97
CA SER A 10 2.48 -6.78 -20.53
C SER A 10 3.04 -5.36 -20.35
N GLY A 11 4.35 -5.20 -20.26
CA GLY A 11 5.00 -3.95 -19.86
C GLY A 11 4.95 -3.69 -18.37
N GLY A 12 4.45 -4.65 -17.60
CA GLY A 12 4.25 -4.58 -16.17
C GLY A 12 5.25 -5.35 -15.35
N VAL A 13 4.76 -5.98 -14.28
CA VAL A 13 5.53 -6.80 -13.35
C VAL A 13 4.94 -8.18 -13.19
N LEU A 14 5.79 -9.15 -12.92
CA LEU A 14 5.42 -10.54 -12.65
C LEU A 14 5.77 -10.87 -11.20
N LEU A 15 4.83 -11.44 -10.48
CA LEU A 15 5.04 -11.99 -9.15
C LEU A 15 5.59 -13.41 -9.27
N THR A 16 6.61 -13.73 -8.49
CA THR A 16 7.22 -15.06 -8.51
C THR A 16 7.62 -15.50 -7.10
N PRO A 17 7.45 -16.79 -6.76
CA PRO A 17 7.93 -17.32 -5.49
C PRO A 17 9.45 -17.56 -5.50
N LYS A 18 10.07 -17.60 -6.66
CA LYS A 18 11.49 -17.94 -6.85
C LYS A 18 12.36 -16.68 -6.91
N VAL A 19 13.55 -16.79 -6.39
CA VAL A 19 14.61 -15.79 -6.58
C VAL A 19 15.42 -16.19 -7.80
N THR A 20 15.46 -15.31 -8.79
CA THR A 20 16.27 -15.45 -10.00
C THR A 20 17.24 -14.28 -10.12
N LYS A 21 18.08 -14.31 -11.14
CA LYS A 21 18.97 -13.17 -11.45
C LYS A 21 18.19 -11.92 -11.88
N ASP A 22 16.95 -12.10 -12.33
CA ASP A 22 16.11 -11.01 -12.85
C ASP A 22 15.16 -10.46 -11.77
N THR A 23 15.25 -11.02 -10.55
CA THR A 23 14.46 -10.60 -9.40
C THR A 23 14.84 -9.19 -8.95
N LEU A 24 13.86 -8.32 -8.83
CA LEU A 24 14.04 -6.95 -8.36
C LEU A 24 14.23 -6.93 -6.83
N GLY A 25 15.25 -6.20 -6.38
CA GLY A 25 15.52 -6.03 -4.95
C GLY A 25 14.57 -5.06 -4.25
N ILE A 26 13.92 -4.19 -5.01
CA ILE A 26 12.97 -3.17 -4.54
C ILE A 26 11.73 -3.23 -5.44
N SER A 27 10.56 -3.09 -4.83
CA SER A 27 9.30 -3.04 -5.56
C SER A 27 9.23 -1.77 -6.41
N PRO A 28 9.00 -1.88 -7.72
CA PRO A 28 8.76 -0.72 -8.56
C PRO A 28 7.38 -0.12 -8.27
N ARG A 29 7.27 1.18 -8.39
CA ARG A 29 5.99 1.89 -8.38
C ARG A 29 5.54 2.23 -9.79
N PRO A 30 4.23 2.23 -10.08
CA PRO A 30 3.70 2.65 -11.36
C PRO A 30 3.91 4.15 -11.57
N VAL A 31 4.10 4.55 -12.82
CA VAL A 31 4.25 5.93 -13.27
C VAL A 31 3.20 6.21 -14.33
N TRP A 32 2.40 7.25 -14.09
CA TRP A 32 1.29 7.67 -14.92
C TRP A 32 1.68 8.86 -15.80
N PHE A 33 0.86 9.20 -16.79
CA PHE A 33 1.14 10.30 -17.72
C PHE A 33 1.30 11.65 -17.00
N GLU A 34 0.60 11.89 -15.89
CA GLU A 34 0.69 13.13 -15.10
C GLU A 34 2.11 13.35 -14.57
N GLU A 35 2.75 12.27 -14.09
CA GLU A 35 4.14 12.37 -13.62
C GLU A 35 5.10 12.62 -14.79
N LEU A 36 4.86 12.01 -15.94
CA LEU A 36 5.68 12.24 -17.15
C LEU A 36 5.54 13.67 -17.66
N ASP A 37 4.31 14.23 -17.60
CA ASP A 37 4.06 15.64 -17.93
C ASP A 37 4.79 16.58 -16.96
N LEU A 38 4.77 16.29 -15.64
CA LEU A 38 5.51 17.06 -14.64
C LEU A 38 7.02 17.01 -14.86
N LEU A 39 7.55 15.89 -15.33
CA LEU A 39 8.95 15.76 -15.72
C LEU A 39 9.29 16.42 -17.05
N GLY A 40 8.28 16.87 -17.79
CA GLY A 40 8.44 17.55 -19.09
C GLY A 40 8.87 16.63 -20.24
N LEU A 41 8.59 15.32 -20.12
CA LEU A 41 8.98 14.33 -21.14
C LEU A 41 8.30 14.55 -22.49
N ASP A 42 7.09 15.09 -22.50
CA ASP A 42 6.36 15.51 -23.71
C ASP A 42 7.14 16.52 -24.55
N LYS A 43 7.93 17.38 -23.91
CA LYS A 43 8.79 18.40 -24.54
C LYS A 43 10.14 17.85 -24.98
N LEU A 44 10.51 16.69 -24.49
CA LEU A 44 11.81 16.03 -24.74
C LEU A 44 11.72 14.92 -25.80
N GLY A 45 10.60 14.82 -26.53
CA GLY A 45 10.44 13.87 -27.62
C GLY A 45 9.81 12.53 -27.22
N TYR A 46 9.25 12.44 -26.01
CA TYR A 46 8.44 11.30 -25.63
C TYR A 46 6.99 11.50 -26.07
N THR A 47 6.39 10.45 -26.62
CA THR A 47 4.97 10.43 -27.00
C THR A 47 4.26 9.33 -26.21
N TYR A 48 3.15 9.66 -25.58
CA TYR A 48 2.38 8.72 -24.79
C TYR A 48 0.90 9.10 -24.72
N PRO A 49 -0.01 8.11 -24.60
CA PRO A 49 -1.44 8.37 -24.43
C PRO A 49 -1.75 8.84 -23.01
N ARG A 50 -2.83 9.61 -22.87
CA ARG A 50 -3.38 10.05 -21.58
C ARG A 50 -4.49 9.10 -21.16
N VAL A 51 -4.12 8.00 -20.56
CA VAL A 51 -5.01 6.91 -20.16
C VAL A 51 -4.83 6.55 -18.68
N GLU A 52 -5.83 5.95 -18.09
CA GLU A 52 -5.81 5.47 -16.70
C GLU A 52 -5.06 4.12 -16.59
N ALA A 53 -3.87 4.05 -17.15
CA ALA A 53 -2.97 2.91 -17.04
C ALA A 53 -1.53 3.39 -16.89
N PRO A 54 -0.68 2.70 -16.14
CA PRO A 54 0.73 3.05 -16.03
C PRO A 54 1.42 3.01 -17.40
N LEU A 55 2.35 3.92 -17.60
CA LEU A 55 3.17 4.00 -18.82
C LEU A 55 4.59 3.54 -18.59
N MET A 56 5.07 3.72 -17.36
CA MET A 56 6.42 3.35 -16.92
C MET A 56 6.39 2.85 -15.49
N TRP A 57 7.53 2.43 -15.02
CA TRP A 57 7.76 2.05 -13.64
C TRP A 57 8.96 2.80 -13.08
N ALA A 58 8.94 3.11 -11.78
CA ALA A 58 10.06 3.75 -11.11
C ALA A 58 10.55 2.93 -9.92
N ILE A 59 11.86 2.81 -9.81
CA ILE A 59 12.56 2.32 -8.63
C ILE A 59 13.43 3.48 -8.14
N ASN A 60 13.10 4.04 -6.97
CA ASN A 60 13.70 5.26 -6.47
C ASN A 60 13.56 6.42 -7.50
N LYS A 61 14.69 6.88 -8.05
CA LYS A 61 14.77 7.95 -9.06
C LYS A 61 15.04 7.44 -10.47
N GLN A 62 15.01 6.14 -10.68
CA GLN A 62 15.24 5.48 -11.95
C GLN A 62 13.92 5.08 -12.59
N TYR A 63 13.76 5.41 -13.88
CA TYR A 63 12.54 5.18 -14.63
C TYR A 63 12.74 4.12 -15.71
N PHE A 64 11.87 3.12 -15.67
CA PHE A 64 11.96 1.92 -16.50
C PHE A 64 10.75 1.82 -17.42
N TYR A 65 11.00 1.46 -18.67
CA TYR A 65 9.97 1.12 -19.65
C TYR A 65 10.19 -0.32 -20.13
N ARG A 66 9.17 -1.17 -19.93
CA ARG A 66 9.23 -2.61 -20.25
C ARG A 66 10.48 -3.31 -19.70
N GLY A 67 10.89 -2.94 -18.51
CA GLY A 67 12.06 -3.50 -17.83
C GLY A 67 13.41 -2.90 -18.22
N GLU A 68 13.45 -1.94 -19.15
CA GLU A 68 14.67 -1.23 -19.53
C GLU A 68 14.76 0.12 -18.84
N LEU A 69 15.94 0.44 -18.29
CA LEU A 69 16.21 1.76 -17.72
C LEU A 69 16.23 2.80 -18.83
N MET A 70 15.38 3.81 -18.72
CA MET A 70 15.26 4.91 -19.69
C MET A 70 16.05 6.13 -19.25
N PHE A 71 15.81 6.57 -18.01
CA PHE A 71 16.49 7.74 -17.45
C PHE A 71 16.49 7.70 -15.93
N GLU A 72 17.29 8.58 -15.34
CA GLU A 72 17.34 8.86 -13.91
C GLU A 72 17.03 10.33 -13.65
N ALA A 73 16.17 10.63 -12.67
CA ALA A 73 15.85 11.98 -12.24
C ALA A 73 16.80 12.39 -11.09
N LYS A 74 17.48 13.53 -11.22
CA LYS A 74 18.40 14.06 -10.19
C LYS A 74 18.04 15.48 -9.78
N GLY A 75 18.30 15.81 -8.53
CA GLY A 75 18.33 17.19 -8.04
C GLY A 75 16.96 17.84 -7.87
N ALA A 76 15.87 17.09 -7.72
CA ALA A 76 14.57 17.68 -7.39
C ALA A 76 14.61 18.34 -6.01
N ASN A 77 14.21 19.62 -5.94
CA ASN A 77 13.93 20.34 -4.70
C ASN A 77 12.59 21.11 -4.87
N ILE A 78 12.17 21.83 -3.84
CA ILE A 78 10.87 22.55 -3.86
C ILE A 78 10.83 23.63 -4.95
N TYR A 79 11.98 24.11 -5.40
CA TYR A 79 12.07 25.27 -6.31
C TYR A 79 12.54 24.89 -7.72
N ASP A 80 13.23 23.75 -7.87
CA ASP A 80 13.84 23.35 -9.13
C ASP A 80 13.26 22.03 -9.65
N ALA A 81 12.94 21.99 -10.92
CA ALA A 81 12.59 20.75 -11.60
C ALA A 81 13.80 19.80 -11.63
N PRO A 82 13.57 18.47 -11.56
CA PRO A 82 14.65 17.51 -11.66
C PRO A 82 15.35 17.58 -13.00
N SER A 83 16.67 17.41 -13.00
CA SER A 83 17.40 17.16 -14.24
C SER A 83 17.28 15.68 -14.60
N LEU A 84 16.98 15.39 -15.88
CA LEU A 84 16.84 14.03 -16.38
C LEU A 84 18.14 13.60 -17.07
N ILE A 85 18.66 12.44 -16.65
CA ILE A 85 19.84 11.83 -17.26
C ILE A 85 19.38 10.59 -18.02
N PHE A 86 19.32 10.72 -19.35
CA PHE A 86 18.88 9.63 -20.23
C PHE A 86 19.99 8.61 -20.45
N GLN A 87 19.58 7.35 -20.59
CA GLN A 87 20.47 6.32 -21.12
C GLN A 87 20.71 6.59 -22.61
N LYS A 88 21.89 6.22 -23.08
CA LYS A 88 22.28 6.46 -24.49
C LYS A 88 21.26 5.86 -25.47
N GLY A 89 20.73 6.70 -26.37
CA GLY A 89 19.72 6.30 -27.35
C GLY A 89 18.29 6.17 -26.77
N LYS A 90 18.06 6.71 -25.57
CA LYS A 90 16.73 6.70 -24.92
C LYS A 90 16.21 8.12 -24.67
N GLU A 91 16.71 9.09 -25.42
CA GLU A 91 16.35 10.52 -25.28
C GLU A 91 14.93 10.81 -25.80
N SER A 92 14.35 9.89 -26.58
CA SER A 92 12.96 9.94 -27.07
C SER A 92 12.38 8.53 -27.16
N ALA A 93 11.08 8.40 -26.97
CA ALA A 93 10.38 7.13 -27.12
C ALA A 93 8.87 7.33 -27.32
N VAL A 94 8.25 6.35 -27.98
CA VAL A 94 6.79 6.19 -28.00
C VAL A 94 6.46 5.17 -26.90
N LEU A 95 5.71 5.61 -25.87
CA LEU A 95 5.32 4.75 -24.77
C LEU A 95 3.91 4.22 -25.00
N GLU A 96 3.74 2.94 -24.84
CA GLU A 96 2.45 2.27 -24.78
C GLU A 96 2.10 2.00 -23.32
N PRO A 97 0.81 2.05 -22.95
CA PRO A 97 0.39 1.73 -21.59
C PRO A 97 0.68 0.27 -21.26
N VAL A 98 0.83 0.00 -19.98
CA VAL A 98 0.87 -1.37 -19.44
C VAL A 98 -0.44 -2.07 -19.78
N ASP A 99 -0.37 -3.25 -20.35
CA ASP A 99 -1.53 -4.12 -20.54
C ASP A 99 -1.93 -4.71 -19.19
N MET A 100 -2.87 -4.01 -18.52
CA MET A 100 -3.32 -4.36 -17.18
C MET A 100 -4.03 -5.71 -17.13
N ASP A 101 -4.80 -6.04 -18.18
CA ASP A 101 -5.53 -7.30 -18.24
C ASP A 101 -4.56 -8.48 -18.38
N LEU A 102 -3.58 -8.34 -19.23
CA LEU A 102 -2.53 -9.34 -19.39
C LEU A 102 -1.70 -9.48 -18.12
N MET A 103 -1.29 -8.36 -17.51
CA MET A 103 -0.52 -8.36 -16.26
C MET A 103 -1.29 -9.07 -15.13
N LEU A 104 -2.58 -8.77 -14.95
CA LEU A 104 -3.43 -9.40 -13.94
C LEU A 104 -3.61 -10.89 -14.23
N HIS A 105 -3.84 -11.24 -15.50
CA HIS A 105 -3.99 -12.64 -15.90
C HIS A 105 -2.73 -13.46 -15.60
N ARG A 106 -1.55 -12.92 -15.89
CA ARG A 106 -0.27 -13.59 -15.64
C ARG A 106 0.09 -13.73 -14.17
N ASN A 107 -0.42 -12.85 -13.33
CA ASN A 107 -0.20 -12.86 -11.87
C ASN A 107 -1.32 -13.56 -11.09
N LYS A 108 -2.37 -14.07 -11.76
CA LYS A 108 -3.59 -14.55 -11.13
C LYS A 108 -3.34 -15.57 -10.01
N ASP A 109 -2.51 -16.56 -10.26
CA ASP A 109 -2.27 -17.64 -9.30
C ASP A 109 -1.50 -17.15 -8.08
N GLU A 110 -0.48 -16.30 -8.29
CA GLU A 110 0.29 -15.72 -7.18
C GLU A 110 -0.53 -14.72 -6.38
N MET A 111 -1.40 -13.93 -7.03
CA MET A 111 -2.33 -13.03 -6.35
C MET A 111 -3.34 -13.79 -5.50
N PHE A 112 -3.88 -14.90 -6.02
CA PHE A 112 -4.79 -15.77 -5.27
C PHE A 112 -4.11 -16.35 -4.02
N LEU A 113 -2.86 -16.77 -4.13
CA LEU A 113 -2.09 -17.28 -2.99
C LEU A 113 -1.83 -16.17 -1.94
N ILE A 114 -1.48 -14.96 -2.38
CA ILE A 114 -1.28 -13.80 -1.48
C ILE A 114 -2.58 -13.46 -0.74
N GLU A 115 -3.70 -13.46 -1.43
CA GLU A 115 -5.00 -13.18 -0.84
C GLU A 115 -5.33 -14.21 0.25
N ASN A 116 -5.16 -15.50 -0.02
CA ASN A 116 -5.40 -16.54 0.97
C ASN A 116 -4.44 -16.43 2.17
N GLU A 117 -3.15 -16.19 1.93
CA GLU A 117 -2.17 -15.97 3.01
C GLU A 117 -2.57 -14.77 3.88
N ALA A 118 -3.07 -13.69 3.27
CA ALA A 118 -3.54 -12.51 3.99
C ALA A 118 -4.81 -12.81 4.83
N ILE A 119 -5.76 -13.54 4.27
CA ILE A 119 -6.98 -13.97 4.97
C ILE A 119 -6.63 -14.85 6.17
N GLU A 120 -5.75 -15.82 6.00
CA GLU A 120 -5.28 -16.68 7.10
C GLU A 120 -4.58 -15.85 8.18
N PHE A 121 -3.67 -14.96 7.79
CA PHE A 121 -2.98 -14.08 8.74
C PHE A 121 -3.94 -13.21 9.54
N ILE A 122 -4.93 -12.60 8.91
CA ILE A 122 -5.96 -11.78 9.59
C ILE A 122 -6.76 -12.64 10.57
N ARG A 123 -7.18 -13.83 10.13
CA ARG A 123 -7.96 -14.76 10.96
C ARG A 123 -7.17 -15.24 12.20
N ASP A 124 -5.91 -15.62 11.99
CA ASP A 124 -5.03 -16.07 13.07
C ASP A 124 -4.72 -14.94 14.03
N THR A 125 -4.45 -13.75 13.51
CA THR A 125 -4.21 -12.54 14.30
C THR A 125 -5.45 -12.21 15.15
N TYR A 126 -6.63 -12.17 14.55
CA TYR A 126 -7.88 -11.93 15.26
C TYR A 126 -8.09 -12.96 16.40
N THR A 127 -7.88 -14.26 16.10
CA THR A 127 -8.04 -15.32 17.09
C THR A 127 -7.05 -15.17 18.24
N ALA A 128 -5.80 -14.83 17.95
CA ALA A 128 -4.77 -14.60 18.95
C ALA A 128 -5.09 -13.38 19.82
N TYR A 129 -5.53 -12.28 19.20
CA TYR A 129 -5.91 -11.05 19.95
C TYR A 129 -7.17 -11.24 20.78
N ALA A 130 -8.19 -11.92 20.27
CA ALA A 130 -9.38 -12.25 21.05
C ALA A 130 -9.04 -13.06 22.31
N GLY A 131 -8.04 -13.95 22.24
CA GLY A 131 -7.52 -14.67 23.38
C GLY A 131 -6.78 -13.77 24.39
N VAL A 132 -5.94 -12.88 23.89
CA VAL A 132 -5.18 -11.93 24.73
C VAL A 132 -6.11 -10.93 25.41
N ASN A 133 -7.11 -10.42 24.71
CA ASN A 133 -8.08 -9.48 25.26
C ASN A 133 -8.91 -10.13 26.36
N ARG A 134 -9.34 -11.40 26.19
CA ARG A 134 -10.02 -12.14 27.29
C ARG A 134 -9.12 -12.27 28.51
N ALA A 135 -7.84 -12.55 28.32
CA ALA A 135 -6.88 -12.60 29.44
C ALA A 135 -6.71 -11.23 30.08
N HIS A 136 -6.65 -10.16 29.29
CA HIS A 136 -6.54 -8.78 29.75
C HIS A 136 -7.81 -8.35 30.52
N ASP A 137 -8.99 -8.70 30.02
CA ASP A 137 -10.26 -8.43 30.72
C ASP A 137 -10.35 -9.20 32.05
N THR A 138 -9.88 -10.44 32.06
CA THR A 138 -9.77 -11.21 33.33
C THR A 138 -8.78 -10.54 34.28
N ILE A 139 -7.67 -10.03 33.82
CA ILE A 139 -6.70 -9.30 34.62
C ILE A 139 -7.29 -7.97 35.11
N LYS A 140 -7.97 -7.21 34.27
CA LYS A 140 -8.66 -5.97 34.65
C LYS A 140 -9.76 -6.22 35.67
N ALA A 141 -10.60 -7.24 35.46
CA ALA A 141 -11.62 -7.64 36.42
C ALA A 141 -10.99 -8.04 37.77
N ASN A 142 -9.88 -8.76 37.75
CA ASN A 142 -9.12 -9.12 38.94
C ASN A 142 -8.38 -7.93 39.59
N GLN A 143 -8.14 -6.84 38.87
CA GLN A 143 -7.60 -5.60 39.43
C GLN A 143 -8.65 -4.72 40.12
N GLY A 144 -9.90 -5.16 40.15
CA GLY A 144 -10.97 -4.47 40.89
C GLY A 144 -11.39 -3.14 40.28
N ILE A 145 -11.25 -2.96 38.95
CA ILE A 145 -11.78 -1.80 38.25
C ILE A 145 -13.30 -1.97 38.19
N ASP A 146 -14.00 -1.20 39.00
CA ASP A 146 -15.46 -1.13 39.00
C ASP A 146 -15.93 -0.07 37.97
N TYR A 147 -16.27 -0.54 36.77
CA TYR A 147 -16.76 0.32 35.71
C TYR A 147 -18.12 0.97 36.02
N GLU A 148 -18.95 0.31 36.82
CA GLU A 148 -20.23 0.88 37.28
C GLU A 148 -19.98 2.05 38.21
N ALA A 149 -19.05 1.94 39.15
CA ALA A 149 -18.64 3.04 40.00
C ALA A 149 -17.99 4.19 39.21
N LEU A 150 -17.30 3.91 38.13
CA LEU A 150 -16.77 4.92 37.20
C LEU A 150 -17.90 5.64 36.47
N ALA A 151 -18.89 4.90 35.97
CA ALA A 151 -20.07 5.47 35.32
C ALA A 151 -20.86 6.37 36.30
N GLU A 152 -21.13 5.93 37.51
CA GLU A 152 -21.79 6.75 38.54
C GLU A 152 -21.02 8.07 38.84
N ARG A 153 -19.68 7.98 38.92
CA ARG A 153 -18.85 9.18 39.14
C ARG A 153 -18.92 10.14 37.96
N ALA A 154 -18.92 9.60 36.73
CA ALA A 154 -19.07 10.37 35.53
C ALA A 154 -20.45 11.03 35.44
N GLU A 155 -21.54 10.31 35.77
CA GLU A 155 -22.90 10.85 35.84
C GLU A 155 -23.01 12.02 36.83
N LYS A 156 -22.45 11.86 38.02
CA LYS A 156 -22.42 12.94 39.04
C LYS A 156 -21.65 14.17 38.57
N ARG A 157 -20.63 13.98 37.74
CA ARG A 157 -19.74 15.02 37.26
C ARG A 157 -20.32 15.77 36.04
N THR A 158 -20.91 15.03 35.10
CA THR A 158 -21.44 15.58 33.84
C THR A 158 -22.92 15.90 33.91
N LYS A 159 -23.65 15.40 34.91
CA LYS A 159 -25.12 15.43 35.02
C LYS A 159 -25.85 14.76 33.84
N GLN A 160 -25.16 13.91 33.13
CA GLN A 160 -25.72 13.09 32.05
C GLN A 160 -25.69 11.62 32.48
N LYS A 161 -26.70 10.87 32.07
CA LYS A 161 -26.69 9.42 32.27
C LYS A 161 -25.59 8.80 31.40
N MET A 162 -24.84 7.91 32.02
CA MET A 162 -23.73 7.21 31.37
C MET A 162 -24.06 5.73 31.23
N ALA A 163 -23.55 5.12 30.17
CA ALA A 163 -23.63 3.70 29.96
C ALA A 163 -22.24 3.11 29.84
N VAL A 164 -22.06 1.89 30.36
CA VAL A 164 -20.88 1.09 30.13
C VAL A 164 -21.12 0.32 28.82
N VAL A 165 -20.38 0.64 27.80
CA VAL A 165 -20.49 0.00 26.48
C VAL A 165 -19.27 -0.89 26.28
N LYS A 166 -19.51 -2.13 25.90
CA LYS A 166 -18.45 -3.03 25.47
C LYS A 166 -18.15 -2.76 23.99
N GLU A 167 -16.94 -2.31 23.71
CA GLU A 167 -16.46 -2.21 22.34
C GLU A 167 -16.08 -3.58 21.77
N ASP A 168 -16.11 -3.72 20.44
CA ASP A 168 -15.82 -4.97 19.73
C ASP A 168 -14.40 -5.50 20.01
N CYS A 169 -13.51 -4.66 20.52
CA CYS A 169 -12.12 -4.98 20.86
C CYS A 169 -11.92 -5.31 22.35
N ASP A 170 -12.94 -5.78 23.07
CA ASP A 170 -12.87 -6.15 24.50
C ASP A 170 -12.42 -5.00 25.44
N SER A 171 -12.49 -3.77 25.01
CA SER A 171 -12.40 -2.59 25.86
C SER A 171 -13.78 -2.15 26.30
N PHE A 172 -13.88 -1.61 27.54
CA PHE A 172 -15.09 -1.00 28.04
C PHE A 172 -14.91 0.52 28.02
N ASP A 173 -15.90 1.22 27.50
CA ASP A 173 -15.92 2.66 27.55
C ASP A 173 -17.16 3.18 28.31
N VAL A 174 -17.03 4.34 28.90
CA VAL A 174 -18.11 4.97 29.64
C VAL A 174 -18.60 6.16 28.81
N VAL A 175 -19.73 5.99 28.16
CA VAL A 175 -20.29 6.96 27.22
C VAL A 175 -21.62 7.54 27.70
N PRO A 176 -22.01 8.76 27.29
CA PRO A 176 -23.35 9.27 27.55
C PRO A 176 -24.42 8.40 26.91
N LEU A 177 -25.52 8.22 27.60
CA LEU A 177 -26.61 7.31 27.20
C LEU A 177 -27.35 7.83 25.94
N ASP A 178 -27.25 9.14 25.66
CA ASP A 178 -27.92 9.83 24.56
C ASP A 178 -26.93 10.21 23.42
N ALA A 179 -25.80 9.54 23.33
CA ALA A 179 -24.80 9.76 22.30
C ALA A 179 -24.99 8.83 21.08
#